data_08cbdfa059911a335f55e8e592688c6a
#
_entry.id   08cbdfa059911a335f55e8e592688c6a
#
_cell.length_a   1.000
_cell.length_b   1.000
_cell.length_c   1.000
_cell.angle_alpha   90.00
_cell.angle_beta   90.00
_cell.angle_gamma   90.00
#
_symmetry.space_group_name_H-M   'P 1'
#
loop_
_entity.id
_entity.type
_entity.pdbx_description
1 polymer ?
#
loop_
_entity_poly.entity_id
_entity_poly.type
_entity_poly.pdbx_seq_one_letter_code
_entity_poly.pdbx_strand_id
1 'polypeptide(L)'
;MNDLLALAVDAHGGLPRWQELSRFRAVVSITGIVRLDAVTVEGEIRDQRVLLSPFPLPGWYGTWEPHRQTLSTTSGVPTAERREPLVAVAGRPDPAGWDDLQVAYFAASSVWNDLVAPFVLVRSDFLTEEISPWPEEGQTWRRLLVTYPDSVAAHCRQQIHCFDDAGLLRRLDYTMDLLGGGPAVQYPAAYRVFDGIRVPTRRRVHVRNPDGSIDRNAVAVGIDVEAVAWS
;
A
#
# COMPACT_ATOMS: atom_id res chain seq x y z
N MET A 1 17.58 -1.07 -13.64
CA MET A 1 16.11 -1.19 -13.80
C MET A 1 15.86 -2.11 -14.98
N ASN A 2 15.04 -3.15 -14.82
CA ASN A 2 14.67 -4.05 -15.93
C ASN A 2 13.58 -3.41 -16.81
N ASP A 3 13.34 -3.99 -18.01
CA ASP A 3 12.42 -3.41 -18.99
C ASP A 3 10.97 -3.39 -18.52
N LEU A 4 10.53 -4.40 -17.75
CA LEU A 4 9.17 -4.42 -17.21
C LEU A 4 8.94 -3.31 -16.18
N LEU A 5 9.91 -3.09 -15.29
CA LEU A 5 9.82 -2.00 -14.31
C LEU A 5 9.85 -0.62 -15.01
N ALA A 6 10.67 -0.47 -16.06
CA ALA A 6 10.69 0.75 -16.87
C ALA A 6 9.32 1.03 -17.50
N LEU A 7 8.73 0.02 -18.15
CA LEU A 7 7.38 0.11 -18.73
C LEU A 7 6.34 0.49 -17.66
N ALA A 8 6.39 -0.14 -16.49
CA ALA A 8 5.45 0.15 -15.39
C ALA A 8 5.58 1.61 -14.90
N VAL A 9 6.81 2.08 -14.70
CA VAL A 9 7.08 3.45 -14.27
C VAL A 9 6.57 4.46 -15.30
N ASP A 10 6.84 4.23 -16.58
CA ASP A 10 6.38 5.13 -17.67
C ASP A 10 4.85 5.15 -17.75
N ALA A 11 4.20 3.99 -17.61
CA ALA A 11 2.74 3.89 -17.60
C ALA A 11 2.07 4.66 -16.45
N HIS A 12 2.79 4.85 -15.34
CA HIS A 12 2.27 5.56 -14.16
C HIS A 12 2.63 7.05 -14.11
N GLY A 13 3.38 7.59 -15.09
CA GLY A 13 3.67 9.03 -15.22
C GLY A 13 5.15 9.36 -15.42
N GLY A 14 6.03 8.36 -15.33
CA GLY A 14 7.46 8.47 -15.61
C GLY A 14 8.29 9.05 -14.46
N LEU A 15 9.56 8.69 -14.45
CA LEU A 15 10.52 9.15 -13.43
C LEU A 15 10.72 10.66 -13.41
N PRO A 16 10.79 11.37 -14.56
CA PRO A 16 11.00 12.82 -14.53
C PRO A 16 9.93 13.52 -13.69
N ARG A 17 8.65 13.19 -13.90
CA ARG A 17 7.55 13.78 -13.11
C ARG A 17 7.62 13.36 -11.64
N TRP A 18 7.90 12.08 -11.36
CA TRP A 18 8.01 11.59 -9.99
C TRP A 18 9.13 12.26 -9.19
N GLN A 19 10.25 12.59 -9.83
CA GLN A 19 11.40 13.22 -9.18
C GLN A 19 11.14 14.66 -8.74
N GLU A 20 10.17 15.34 -9.33
CA GLU A 20 9.75 16.68 -8.95
C GLU A 20 8.92 16.69 -7.66
N LEU A 21 8.41 15.54 -7.25
CA LEU A 21 7.50 15.39 -6.11
C LEU A 21 8.27 15.01 -4.84
N SER A 22 7.72 15.40 -3.71
CA SER A 22 8.26 15.08 -2.38
C SER A 22 7.22 14.55 -1.42
N ARG A 23 5.94 14.89 -1.62
CA ARG A 23 4.84 14.57 -0.71
C ARG A 23 3.57 14.23 -1.48
N PHE A 24 2.68 13.54 -0.79
CA PHE A 24 1.30 13.37 -1.22
C PHE A 24 0.32 13.73 -0.11
N ARG A 25 -0.87 14.12 -0.52
CA ARG A 25 -2.06 14.21 0.31
C ARG A 25 -3.19 13.48 -0.40
N ALA A 26 -3.73 12.43 0.22
CA ALA A 26 -4.81 11.64 -0.35
C ALA A 26 -6.01 11.60 0.61
N VAL A 27 -7.21 11.49 0.05
CA VAL A 27 -8.43 11.17 0.81
C VAL A 27 -8.77 9.73 0.49
N VAL A 28 -8.82 8.88 1.51
CA VAL A 28 -9.02 7.44 1.35
C VAL A 28 -10.08 6.91 2.29
N SER A 29 -10.79 5.89 1.83
CA SER A 29 -11.68 5.06 2.66
C SER A 29 -11.17 3.63 2.64
N ILE A 30 -11.17 2.98 3.80
CA ILE A 30 -10.76 1.57 3.96
C ILE A 30 -11.93 0.79 4.55
N THR A 31 -12.21 -0.38 3.98
CA THR A 31 -13.29 -1.29 4.41
C THR A 31 -12.76 -2.70 4.58
N GLY A 32 -13.52 -3.55 5.24
CA GLY A 32 -13.16 -4.96 5.50
C GLY A 32 -12.64 -5.15 6.92
N ILE A 33 -11.42 -5.68 7.06
CA ILE A 33 -10.82 -5.99 8.38
C ILE A 33 -10.63 -4.78 9.29
N VAL A 34 -10.50 -3.59 8.71
CA VAL A 34 -10.57 -2.30 9.41
C VAL A 34 -11.52 -1.39 8.65
N ARG A 35 -12.05 -0.38 9.33
CA ARG A 35 -12.93 0.60 8.72
C ARG A 35 -12.43 2.02 9.00
N LEU A 36 -12.18 2.76 7.92
CA LEU A 36 -11.88 4.20 7.95
C LEU A 36 -12.70 4.87 6.85
N ASP A 37 -13.46 5.87 7.20
CA ASP A 37 -14.32 6.60 6.27
C ASP A 37 -13.70 7.99 5.98
N ALA A 38 -13.27 8.22 4.73
CA ALA A 38 -12.77 9.50 4.21
C ALA A 38 -11.65 10.15 5.07
N VAL A 39 -10.65 9.36 5.46
CA VAL A 39 -9.49 9.87 6.20
C VAL A 39 -8.51 10.55 5.24
N THR A 40 -7.96 11.70 5.63
CA THR A 40 -6.84 12.32 4.94
C THR A 40 -5.54 11.62 5.35
N VAL A 41 -4.78 11.18 4.36
CA VAL A 41 -3.46 10.57 4.52
C VAL A 41 -2.45 11.49 3.86
N GLU A 42 -1.53 12.06 4.65
CA GLU A 42 -0.41 12.85 4.14
C GLU A 42 0.88 12.08 4.33
N GLY A 43 1.73 12.05 3.32
CA GLY A 43 2.98 11.29 3.42
C GLY A 43 4.12 11.86 2.59
N GLU A 44 5.34 11.54 3.02
CA GLU A 44 6.54 11.78 2.24
C GLU A 44 6.76 10.59 1.27
N ILE A 45 7.14 10.87 0.01
CA ILE A 45 7.24 9.79 -0.99
C ILE A 45 8.56 9.02 -0.93
N ARG A 46 9.60 9.60 -0.31
CA ARG A 46 10.93 8.99 -0.20
C ARG A 46 11.15 8.29 1.13
N ASP A 47 10.50 8.80 2.16
CA ASP A 47 10.57 8.29 3.52
C ASP A 47 9.19 7.81 3.95
N GLN A 48 9.15 6.69 4.66
CA GLN A 48 7.90 6.16 5.20
C GLN A 48 7.49 6.99 6.44
N ARG A 49 7.04 8.23 6.19
CA ARG A 49 6.45 9.11 7.19
C ARG A 49 5.06 9.50 6.74
N VAL A 50 4.06 9.13 7.52
CA VAL A 50 2.65 9.31 7.19
C VAL A 50 1.88 9.88 8.36
N LEU A 51 0.93 10.78 8.06
CA LEU A 51 -0.05 11.33 8.98
C LEU A 51 -1.44 10.96 8.52
N LEU A 52 -2.28 10.50 9.45
CA LEU A 52 -3.70 10.20 9.27
C LEU A 52 -4.54 11.24 10.02
N SER A 53 -5.49 11.91 9.37
CA SER A 53 -6.35 12.92 10.00
C SER A 53 -7.70 13.05 9.29
N PRO A 54 -8.85 13.11 10.03
CA PRO A 54 -8.96 12.86 11.47
C PRO A 54 -8.77 11.37 11.77
N PHE A 55 -8.08 11.05 12.88
CA PHE A 55 -7.87 9.65 13.29
C PHE A 55 -7.46 9.55 14.77
N PRO A 56 -8.05 8.67 15.61
CA PRO A 56 -9.18 7.79 15.30
C PRO A 56 -10.53 8.54 15.30
N LEU A 57 -10.57 9.75 15.85
CA LEU A 57 -11.76 10.58 16.02
C LEU A 57 -11.51 12.02 15.52
N PRO A 58 -12.55 12.80 15.27
CA PRO A 58 -12.41 14.25 15.03
C PRO A 58 -11.59 14.93 16.13
N GLY A 59 -10.66 15.79 15.73
CA GLY A 59 -9.76 16.48 16.66
C GLY A 59 -8.49 15.67 17.05
N TRP A 60 -8.29 14.53 16.40
CA TRP A 60 -7.11 13.67 16.60
C TRP A 60 -6.41 13.41 15.29
N TYR A 61 -5.10 13.06 15.38
CA TYR A 61 -4.31 12.55 14.26
C TYR A 61 -3.35 11.47 14.70
N GLY A 62 -3.07 10.53 13.80
CA GLY A 62 -2.05 9.51 13.96
C GLY A 62 -0.84 9.82 13.09
N THR A 63 0.38 9.60 13.60
CA THR A 63 1.60 9.58 12.79
C THR A 63 2.19 8.20 12.76
N TRP A 64 2.82 7.85 11.64
CA TRP A 64 3.51 6.59 11.46
C TRP A 64 4.84 6.80 10.76
N GLU A 65 5.87 6.20 11.34
CA GLU A 65 7.19 5.95 10.78
C GLU A 65 7.55 4.48 11.03
N PRO A 66 8.50 3.86 10.32
CA PRO A 66 8.80 2.43 10.48
C PRO A 66 9.06 1.99 11.93
N HIS A 67 9.73 2.85 12.71
CA HIS A 67 10.12 2.53 14.10
C HIS A 67 9.30 3.26 15.16
N ARG A 68 8.35 4.11 14.77
CA ARG A 68 7.59 4.92 15.72
C ARG A 68 6.21 5.28 15.22
N GLN A 69 5.24 5.22 16.12
CA GLN A 69 3.89 5.74 15.92
C GLN A 69 3.45 6.60 17.08
N THR A 70 2.61 7.59 16.80
CA THR A 70 1.95 8.38 17.84
C THR A 70 0.48 8.61 17.51
N LEU A 71 -0.33 8.76 18.57
CA LEU A 71 -1.63 9.40 18.50
C LEU A 71 -1.54 10.72 19.25
N SER A 72 -2.09 11.77 18.68
CA SER A 72 -2.07 13.12 19.26
C SER A 72 -3.39 13.81 19.03
N THR A 73 -3.74 14.73 19.91
CA THR A 73 -4.82 15.68 19.66
C THR A 73 -4.35 16.82 18.75
N THR A 74 -5.27 17.51 18.12
CA THR A 74 -4.96 18.70 17.29
C THR A 74 -4.31 19.84 18.08
N SER A 75 -4.38 19.81 19.43
CA SER A 75 -3.58 20.70 20.30
C SER A 75 -2.10 20.30 20.39
N GLY A 76 -1.69 19.21 19.71
CA GLY A 76 -0.29 18.76 19.67
C GLY A 76 0.15 17.92 20.87
N VAL A 77 -0.76 17.54 21.75
CA VAL A 77 -0.44 16.71 22.92
C VAL A 77 -0.42 15.25 22.51
N PRO A 78 0.73 14.53 22.58
CA PRO A 78 0.78 13.08 22.38
C PRO A 78 -0.01 12.37 23.48
N THR A 79 -0.87 11.45 23.09
CA THR A 79 -1.72 10.68 24.00
C THR A 79 -1.33 9.23 24.07
N ALA A 80 -0.71 8.71 22.98
CA ALA A 80 -0.15 7.37 22.92
C ALA A 80 1.06 7.36 21.98
N GLU A 81 2.02 6.52 22.31
CA GLU A 81 3.21 6.26 21.48
C GLU A 81 3.50 4.76 21.45
N ARG A 82 3.97 4.28 20.31
CA ARG A 82 4.48 2.91 20.14
C ARG A 82 5.77 2.93 19.34
N ARG A 83 6.77 2.23 19.87
CA ARG A 83 8.01 1.91 19.15
C ARG A 83 7.90 0.54 18.52
N GLU A 84 8.62 0.33 17.42
CA GLU A 84 8.61 -0.92 16.63
C GLU A 84 7.18 -1.41 16.32
N PRO A 85 6.37 -0.59 15.63
CA PRO A 85 4.95 -0.88 15.45
C PRO A 85 4.68 -2.19 14.68
N LEU A 86 5.58 -2.59 13.77
CA LEU A 86 5.48 -3.85 13.04
C LEU A 86 5.43 -5.05 14.01
N VAL A 87 6.30 -5.07 15.02
CA VAL A 87 6.37 -6.15 16.00
C VAL A 87 5.06 -6.26 16.79
N ALA A 88 4.45 -5.14 17.10
CA ALA A 88 3.19 -5.10 17.87
C ALA A 88 1.99 -5.63 17.08
N VAL A 89 2.00 -5.49 15.76
CA VAL A 89 0.92 -5.98 14.88
C VAL A 89 1.15 -7.45 14.54
N ALA A 90 2.37 -7.86 14.24
CA ALA A 90 2.73 -9.21 13.79
C ALA A 90 2.31 -10.34 14.76
N GLY A 91 2.11 -10.06 16.04
CA GLY A 91 1.64 -11.02 17.04
C GLY A 91 0.12 -11.10 17.21
N ARG A 92 -0.67 -10.36 16.41
CA ARG A 92 -2.13 -10.24 16.58
C ARG A 92 -2.86 -10.42 15.26
N PRO A 93 -3.04 -11.66 14.81
CA PRO A 93 -3.64 -11.95 13.50
C PRO A 93 -5.14 -11.60 13.41
N ASP A 94 -5.83 -11.39 14.54
CA ASP A 94 -7.23 -11.00 14.57
C ASP A 94 -7.39 -9.47 14.65
N PRO A 95 -7.79 -8.80 13.53
CA PRO A 95 -7.97 -7.35 13.50
C PRO A 95 -9.08 -6.83 14.42
N ALA A 96 -10.03 -7.68 14.83
CA ALA A 96 -11.11 -7.27 15.73
C ALA A 96 -10.58 -6.87 17.13
N GLY A 97 -9.39 -7.34 17.50
CA GLY A 97 -8.71 -6.97 18.73
C GLY A 97 -7.65 -5.86 18.58
N TRP A 98 -7.56 -5.20 17.42
CA TRP A 98 -6.57 -4.16 17.20
C TRP A 98 -6.94 -2.87 17.92
N ASP A 99 -5.94 -2.24 18.51
CA ASP A 99 -6.06 -0.86 18.99
C ASP A 99 -5.82 0.17 17.88
N ASP A 100 -6.06 1.44 18.19
CA ASP A 100 -5.96 2.53 17.21
C ASP A 100 -4.56 2.64 16.60
N LEU A 101 -3.49 2.37 17.34
CA LEU A 101 -2.13 2.38 16.80
C LEU A 101 -1.90 1.24 15.79
N GLN A 102 -2.49 0.07 15.99
CA GLN A 102 -2.41 -1.05 15.05
C GLN A 102 -3.20 -0.74 13.77
N VAL A 103 -4.39 -0.15 13.90
CA VAL A 103 -5.18 0.33 12.76
C VAL A 103 -4.43 1.42 11.99
N ALA A 104 -3.81 2.38 12.70
CA ALA A 104 -3.00 3.43 12.07
C ALA A 104 -1.81 2.85 11.31
N TYR A 105 -1.10 1.87 11.89
CA TYR A 105 -0.01 1.18 11.21
C TYR A 105 -0.47 0.55 9.89
N PHE A 106 -1.53 -0.24 9.96
CA PHE A 106 -2.06 -0.92 8.79
C PHE A 106 -2.47 0.08 7.70
N ALA A 107 -3.25 1.10 8.05
CA ALA A 107 -3.73 2.09 7.09
C ALA A 107 -2.57 2.90 6.46
N ALA A 108 -1.67 3.42 7.29
CA ALA A 108 -0.57 4.25 6.83
C ALA A 108 0.40 3.48 5.93
N SER A 109 0.82 2.27 6.35
CA SER A 109 1.76 1.45 5.57
C SER A 109 1.14 0.96 4.25
N SER A 110 -0.15 0.57 4.26
CA SER A 110 -0.86 0.13 3.05
C SER A 110 -0.98 1.27 2.05
N VAL A 111 -1.49 2.43 2.48
CA VAL A 111 -1.70 3.58 1.58
C VAL A 111 -0.37 4.10 1.05
N TRP A 112 0.68 4.19 1.88
CA TRP A 112 1.99 4.61 1.42
C TRP A 112 2.53 3.68 0.34
N ASN A 113 2.62 2.37 0.60
CA ASN A 113 3.12 1.40 -0.37
C ASN A 113 2.31 1.42 -1.68
N ASP A 114 0.99 1.57 -1.57
CA ASP A 114 0.08 1.60 -2.72
C ASP A 114 0.23 2.84 -3.59
N LEU A 115 0.54 4.00 -3.02
CA LEU A 115 0.69 5.25 -3.75
C LEU A 115 2.09 5.46 -4.34
N VAL A 116 3.14 4.97 -3.69
CA VAL A 116 4.51 5.16 -4.18
C VAL A 116 4.96 4.10 -5.20
N ALA A 117 4.26 2.95 -5.29
CA ALA A 117 4.53 1.97 -6.33
C ALA A 117 3.97 2.44 -7.70
N PRO A 118 4.69 2.17 -8.83
CA PRO A 118 5.92 1.38 -8.94
C PRO A 118 7.22 2.17 -8.71
N PHE A 119 7.16 3.46 -8.47
CA PHE A 119 8.33 4.36 -8.45
C PHE A 119 9.34 4.00 -7.36
N VAL A 120 8.89 3.60 -6.18
CA VAL A 120 9.78 3.20 -5.08
C VAL A 120 10.65 1.99 -5.46
N LEU A 121 10.17 1.13 -6.34
CA LEU A 121 10.86 -0.08 -6.78
C LEU A 121 12.12 0.20 -7.63
N VAL A 122 12.31 1.45 -8.04
CA VAL A 122 13.51 1.89 -8.80
C VAL A 122 14.71 2.12 -7.88
N ARG A 123 14.51 2.22 -6.59
CA ARG A 123 15.60 2.39 -5.61
C ARG A 123 16.56 1.21 -5.69
N SER A 124 17.84 1.48 -5.52
CA SER A 124 18.92 0.48 -5.68
C SER A 124 18.92 -0.62 -4.61
N ASP A 125 18.22 -0.41 -3.50
CA ASP A 125 18.09 -1.38 -2.41
C ASP A 125 16.92 -2.37 -2.59
N PHE A 126 16.06 -2.17 -3.63
CA PHE A 126 15.06 -3.15 -4.04
C PHE A 126 15.68 -4.15 -5.05
N LEU A 127 15.38 -5.43 -4.86
CA LEU A 127 15.72 -6.45 -5.86
C LEU A 127 14.48 -6.75 -6.69
N THR A 128 14.63 -6.66 -8.02
CA THR A 128 13.52 -6.90 -8.95
C THR A 128 13.94 -7.90 -10.02
N GLU A 129 13.12 -8.93 -10.24
CA GLU A 129 13.33 -9.96 -11.25
C GLU A 129 12.04 -10.20 -12.04
N GLU A 130 12.11 -10.18 -13.35
CA GLU A 130 10.99 -10.60 -14.19
C GLU A 130 10.92 -12.13 -14.21
N ILE A 131 9.77 -12.67 -13.85
CA ILE A 131 9.49 -14.11 -13.79
C ILE A 131 8.46 -14.52 -14.83
N SER A 132 8.21 -15.83 -14.98
CA SER A 132 7.26 -16.37 -15.96
C SER A 132 5.91 -15.64 -15.90
N PRO A 133 5.29 -15.32 -17.05
CA PRO A 133 4.03 -14.57 -17.11
C PRO A 133 2.88 -15.35 -16.48
N TRP A 134 1.80 -14.64 -16.18
CA TRP A 134 0.61 -15.17 -15.54
C TRP A 134 -0.62 -15.03 -16.43
N PRO A 135 -1.28 -16.14 -16.83
CA PRO A 135 -2.55 -16.10 -17.55
C PRO A 135 -3.71 -15.92 -16.57
N GLU A 136 -4.55 -14.93 -16.80
CA GLU A 136 -5.77 -14.71 -16.02
C GLU A 136 -6.83 -14.02 -16.87
N GLU A 137 -8.09 -14.48 -16.83
CA GLU A 137 -9.25 -13.88 -17.50
C GLU A 137 -9.04 -13.60 -19.01
N GLY A 138 -8.35 -14.51 -19.72
CA GLY A 138 -8.06 -14.37 -21.15
C GLY A 138 -6.95 -13.36 -21.50
N GLN A 139 -6.28 -12.81 -20.52
CA GLN A 139 -5.10 -11.96 -20.65
C GLN A 139 -3.85 -12.70 -20.17
N THR A 140 -2.69 -12.20 -20.54
CA THR A 140 -1.41 -12.68 -20.03
C THR A 140 -0.64 -11.50 -19.48
N TRP A 141 -0.36 -11.52 -18.19
CA TRP A 141 0.34 -10.42 -17.51
C TRP A 141 1.81 -10.77 -17.28
N ARG A 142 2.68 -9.81 -17.51
CA ARG A 142 4.11 -9.90 -17.14
C ARG A 142 4.24 -9.75 -15.63
N ARG A 143 5.14 -10.53 -15.01
CA ARG A 143 5.29 -10.57 -13.56
C ARG A 143 6.66 -10.11 -13.11
N LEU A 144 6.67 -9.21 -12.14
CA LEU A 144 7.87 -8.73 -11.46
C LEU A 144 7.87 -9.27 -10.03
N LEU A 145 8.81 -10.15 -9.71
CA LEU A 145 9.13 -10.50 -8.33
C LEU A 145 9.93 -9.36 -7.72
N VAL A 146 9.45 -8.84 -6.60
CA VAL A 146 10.07 -7.73 -5.87
C VAL A 146 10.45 -8.21 -4.48
N THR A 147 11.73 -8.02 -4.10
CA THR A 147 12.19 -8.18 -2.72
C THR A 147 12.43 -6.81 -2.11
N TYR A 148 11.65 -6.51 -1.08
CA TYR A 148 11.72 -5.28 -0.32
C TYR A 148 12.93 -5.29 0.62
N PRO A 149 13.67 -4.18 0.76
CA PRO A 149 14.74 -4.07 1.75
C PRO A 149 14.17 -3.98 3.16
N ASP A 150 14.96 -4.37 4.16
CA ASP A 150 14.55 -4.31 5.57
C ASP A 150 14.28 -2.87 6.06
N SER A 151 14.78 -1.87 5.33
CA SER A 151 14.54 -0.44 5.59
C SER A 151 13.13 0.03 5.22
N VAL A 152 12.35 -0.80 4.51
CA VAL A 152 10.99 -0.46 4.05
C VAL A 152 9.98 -1.40 4.71
N ALA A 153 9.09 -0.82 5.51
CA ALA A 153 7.97 -1.56 6.07
C ALA A 153 6.97 -1.92 4.96
N ALA A 154 6.79 -3.20 4.72
CA ALA A 154 5.87 -3.77 3.73
C ALA A 154 5.05 -4.90 4.36
N HIS A 155 3.99 -5.35 3.68
CA HIS A 155 3.15 -6.44 4.16
C HIS A 155 3.88 -7.77 4.28
N CYS A 156 4.84 -8.00 3.37
CA CYS A 156 5.80 -9.09 3.40
C CYS A 156 7.03 -8.70 2.58
N ARG A 157 8.10 -9.45 2.77
CA ARG A 157 9.39 -9.17 2.12
C ARG A 157 9.37 -9.39 0.60
N GLN A 158 8.64 -10.37 0.12
CA GLN A 158 8.56 -10.68 -1.31
C GLN A 158 7.12 -10.53 -1.80
N GLN A 159 6.97 -9.79 -2.90
CA GLN A 159 5.69 -9.56 -3.55
C GLN A 159 5.81 -9.75 -5.07
N ILE A 160 4.75 -10.20 -5.72
CA ILE A 160 4.72 -10.37 -7.17
C ILE A 160 3.75 -9.36 -7.76
N HIS A 161 4.29 -8.42 -8.54
CA HIS A 161 3.53 -7.40 -9.24
C HIS A 161 3.23 -7.89 -10.67
N CYS A 162 1.96 -7.98 -11.05
CA CYS A 162 1.54 -8.39 -12.39
C CYS A 162 1.09 -7.16 -13.18
N PHE A 163 1.73 -6.93 -14.30
CA PHE A 163 1.46 -5.79 -15.18
C PHE A 163 0.90 -6.25 -16.52
N ASP A 164 -0.05 -5.49 -17.08
CA ASP A 164 -0.51 -5.69 -18.44
C ASP A 164 0.49 -5.16 -19.48
N ASP A 165 0.15 -5.33 -20.76
CA ASP A 165 1.00 -4.89 -21.89
C ASP A 165 1.17 -3.35 -21.94
N ALA A 166 0.27 -2.60 -21.28
CA ALA A 166 0.40 -1.15 -21.14
C ALA A 166 1.23 -0.73 -19.92
N GLY A 167 1.73 -1.69 -19.12
CA GLY A 167 2.50 -1.44 -17.91
C GLY A 167 1.66 -1.07 -16.68
N LEU A 168 0.34 -1.23 -16.73
CA LEU A 168 -0.51 -0.96 -15.56
C LEU A 168 -0.56 -2.19 -14.65
N LEU A 169 -0.44 -1.96 -13.33
CA LEU A 169 -0.56 -3.01 -12.33
C LEU A 169 -1.99 -3.58 -12.35
N ARG A 170 -2.13 -4.88 -12.54
CA ARG A 170 -3.42 -5.57 -12.58
C ARG A 170 -3.66 -6.46 -11.40
N ARG A 171 -2.57 -6.97 -10.83
CA ARG A 171 -2.62 -7.86 -9.68
C ARG A 171 -1.34 -7.74 -8.87
N LEU A 172 -1.47 -7.89 -7.56
CA LEU A 172 -0.36 -7.97 -6.60
C LEU A 172 -0.57 -9.21 -5.72
N ASP A 173 0.36 -10.15 -5.77
CA ASP A 173 0.37 -11.32 -4.90
C ASP A 173 1.38 -11.12 -3.76
N TYR A 174 0.96 -11.42 -2.53
CA TYR A 174 1.78 -11.29 -1.34
C TYR A 174 1.26 -12.18 -0.20
N THR A 175 1.99 -12.25 0.91
CA THR A 175 1.49 -12.82 2.16
C THR A 175 1.12 -11.69 3.12
N MET A 176 0.04 -11.88 3.88
CA MET A 176 -0.36 -10.95 4.94
C MET A 176 0.34 -11.33 6.23
N ASP A 177 1.65 -11.08 6.34
CA ASP A 177 2.44 -11.47 7.50
C ASP A 177 1.88 -10.89 8.80
N LEU A 178 1.27 -9.71 8.74
CA LEU A 178 0.58 -9.08 9.86
C LEU A 178 -0.62 -9.88 10.38
N LEU A 179 -1.24 -10.69 9.51
CA LEU A 179 -2.43 -11.50 9.79
C LEU A 179 -2.11 -13.00 9.84
N GLY A 180 -0.89 -13.36 10.21
CA GLY A 180 -0.50 -14.75 10.36
C GLY A 180 0.02 -15.42 9.08
N GLY A 181 0.37 -14.63 8.04
CA GLY A 181 1.08 -15.13 6.84
C GLY A 181 0.16 -15.77 5.79
N GLY A 182 -1.14 -15.54 5.83
CA GLY A 182 -2.07 -16.04 4.80
C GLY A 182 -1.78 -15.42 3.43
N PRO A 183 -1.83 -16.22 2.33
CA PRO A 183 -1.64 -15.70 0.99
C PRO A 183 -2.82 -14.78 0.60
N ALA A 184 -2.48 -13.65 0.00
CA ALA A 184 -3.43 -12.64 -0.45
C ALA A 184 -3.17 -12.21 -1.89
N VAL A 185 -4.19 -11.69 -2.51
CA VAL A 185 -4.13 -11.07 -3.82
C VAL A 185 -4.89 -9.75 -3.80
N GLN A 186 -4.27 -8.71 -4.34
CA GLN A 186 -4.90 -7.40 -4.51
C GLN A 186 -5.13 -7.12 -6.00
N TYR A 187 -6.30 -6.61 -6.34
CA TYR A 187 -6.66 -6.16 -7.68
C TYR A 187 -6.85 -4.64 -7.70
N PRO A 188 -5.84 -3.91 -8.24
CA PRO A 188 -5.97 -2.48 -8.50
C PRO A 188 -6.86 -2.22 -9.73
N ALA A 189 -7.70 -1.20 -9.65
CA ALA A 189 -8.63 -0.83 -10.73
C ALA A 189 -8.98 0.66 -10.69
N ALA A 190 -9.82 1.11 -11.65
CA ALA A 190 -10.33 2.47 -11.74
C ALA A 190 -9.22 3.53 -11.74
N TYR A 191 -8.27 3.38 -12.65
CA TYR A 191 -7.12 4.28 -12.76
C TYR A 191 -7.54 5.72 -13.10
N ARG A 192 -6.98 6.67 -12.38
CA ARG A 192 -7.12 8.11 -12.64
C ARG A 192 -5.75 8.77 -12.65
N VAL A 193 -5.65 9.92 -13.32
CA VAL A 193 -4.42 10.73 -13.32
C VAL A 193 -4.62 11.92 -12.38
N PHE A 194 -3.68 12.11 -11.47
CA PHE A 194 -3.60 13.25 -10.56
C PHE A 194 -2.24 13.91 -10.75
N ASP A 195 -2.21 15.16 -11.19
CA ASP A 195 -0.98 15.94 -11.41
C ASP A 195 0.09 15.22 -12.24
N GLY A 196 -0.32 14.43 -13.25
CA GLY A 196 0.57 13.65 -14.11
C GLY A 196 0.90 12.24 -13.61
N ILE A 197 0.54 11.89 -12.39
CA ILE A 197 0.73 10.53 -11.83
C ILE A 197 -0.57 9.73 -11.94
N ARG A 198 -0.47 8.53 -12.50
CA ARG A 198 -1.59 7.61 -12.65
C ARG A 198 -1.69 6.68 -11.45
N VAL A 199 -2.82 6.73 -10.77
CA VAL A 199 -3.10 6.01 -9.53
C VAL A 199 -4.34 5.12 -9.71
N PRO A 200 -4.31 3.84 -9.31
CA PRO A 200 -5.52 3.05 -9.18
C PRO A 200 -6.33 3.54 -7.99
N THR A 201 -7.55 4.00 -8.24
CA THR A 201 -8.41 4.58 -7.20
C THR A 201 -9.26 3.55 -6.46
N ARG A 202 -9.23 2.30 -6.90
CA ARG A 202 -9.92 1.20 -6.24
C ARG A 202 -9.01 -0.01 -6.13
N ARG A 203 -8.86 -0.54 -4.92
CA ARG A 203 -8.10 -1.76 -4.66
C ARG A 203 -8.96 -2.72 -3.85
N ARG A 204 -8.94 -3.99 -4.22
CA ARG A 204 -9.68 -5.05 -3.52
C ARG A 204 -8.74 -6.20 -3.23
N VAL A 205 -8.62 -6.51 -1.96
CA VAL A 205 -7.78 -7.62 -1.45
C VAL A 205 -8.67 -8.80 -1.13
N HIS A 206 -8.24 -9.96 -1.59
CA HIS A 206 -8.89 -11.24 -1.35
C HIS A 206 -7.89 -12.22 -0.73
N VAL A 207 -8.39 -13.11 0.11
CA VAL A 207 -7.62 -14.27 0.58
C VAL A 207 -7.54 -15.28 -0.56
N ARG A 208 -6.37 -15.84 -0.78
CA ARG A 208 -6.17 -16.93 -1.73
C ARG A 208 -6.24 -18.25 -0.97
N ASN A 209 -7.12 -19.14 -1.42
CA ASN A 209 -7.27 -20.47 -0.83
C ASN A 209 -6.03 -21.36 -1.05
N PRO A 210 -5.86 -22.43 -0.28
CA PRO A 210 -4.73 -23.37 -0.45
C PRO A 210 -4.65 -24.01 -1.84
N ASP A 211 -5.78 -24.17 -2.54
CA ASP A 211 -5.85 -24.66 -3.92
C ASP A 211 -5.53 -23.58 -4.98
N GLY A 212 -5.23 -22.36 -4.52
CA GLY A 212 -4.93 -21.20 -5.37
C GLY A 212 -6.16 -20.44 -5.85
N SER A 213 -7.37 -20.89 -5.57
CA SER A 213 -8.62 -20.23 -5.94
C SER A 213 -8.85 -18.96 -5.10
N ILE A 214 -9.68 -18.05 -5.64
CA ILE A 214 -10.02 -16.77 -5.02
C ILE A 214 -11.53 -16.59 -5.10
N ASP A 215 -12.18 -16.33 -3.97
CA ASP A 215 -13.55 -15.84 -3.97
C ASP A 215 -13.57 -14.32 -4.20
N ARG A 216 -13.89 -13.90 -5.41
CA ARG A 216 -13.97 -12.48 -5.79
C ARG A 216 -15.07 -11.70 -5.06
N ASN A 217 -16.04 -12.39 -4.45
CA ASN A 217 -17.13 -11.76 -3.69
C ASN A 217 -16.72 -11.50 -2.24
N ALA A 218 -15.74 -12.23 -1.72
CA ALA A 218 -15.22 -12.07 -0.37
C ALA A 218 -14.04 -11.09 -0.36
N VAL A 219 -14.34 -9.80 -0.18
CA VAL A 219 -13.32 -8.75 -0.08
C VAL A 219 -12.84 -8.64 1.37
N ALA A 220 -11.60 -9.01 1.62
CA ALA A 220 -10.97 -8.90 2.94
C ALA A 220 -10.60 -7.44 3.27
N VAL A 221 -10.08 -6.69 2.28
CA VAL A 221 -9.77 -5.26 2.40
C VAL A 221 -10.17 -4.54 1.11
N GLY A 222 -10.93 -3.47 1.25
CA GLY A 222 -11.20 -2.51 0.19
C GLY A 222 -10.49 -1.19 0.50
N ILE A 223 -9.76 -0.62 -0.47
CA ILE A 223 -9.19 0.72 -0.38
C ILE A 223 -9.71 1.52 -1.56
N ASP A 224 -10.40 2.61 -1.28
CA ASP A 224 -10.90 3.56 -2.27
C ASP A 224 -10.22 4.91 -2.07
N VAL A 225 -9.63 5.45 -3.14
CA VAL A 225 -8.92 6.73 -3.17
C VAL A 225 -9.81 7.75 -3.88
N GLU A 226 -10.30 8.74 -3.15
CA GLU A 226 -11.19 9.76 -3.71
C GLU A 226 -10.42 10.87 -4.42
N ALA A 227 -9.31 11.30 -3.82
CA ALA A 227 -8.46 12.37 -4.34
C ALA A 227 -7.00 12.13 -3.94
N VAL A 228 -6.08 12.63 -4.78
CA VAL A 228 -4.66 12.74 -4.48
C VAL A 228 -4.17 14.10 -4.97
N ALA A 229 -3.37 14.78 -4.16
CA ALA A 229 -2.57 15.93 -4.53
C ALA A 229 -1.11 15.62 -4.26
N TRP A 230 -0.25 15.94 -5.23
CA TRP A 230 1.19 15.73 -5.15
C TRP A 230 1.92 17.07 -5.05
N SER A 231 2.99 17.13 -4.26
CA SER A 231 3.80 18.35 -4.09
C SER A 231 5.30 18.04 -3.94
#